data_0346c16c4c9c3e48d07200b2e4c1e5ec
#
_entry.id   0346c16c4c9c3e48d07200b2e4c1e5ec
#
_cell.length_a   1.000
_cell.length_b   1.000
_cell.length_c   1.000
_cell.angle_alpha   90.00
_cell.angle_beta   90.00
_cell.angle_gamma   90.00
#
_symmetry.space_group_name_H-M   'P 1'
#
loop_
_entity.id
_entity.type
_entity.pdbx_description
1 polymer ?
#
loop_
_entity_poly.entity_id
_entity_poly.type
_entity_poly.pdbx_seq_one_letter_code
_entity_poly.pdbx_strand_id
1 'polypeptide(L)'
;MSNVYTNELDAASGQSILIPSGYNLSLGGTILNSSSIPPDPSDQDGKFLVSNNTDAVFKHIGPTSISTFFSSGTWSRPAGINRVIVRVVGGGGGGSGHSESGAAGGYAEEVIDVRGISSVYCTVGNGSGSGTYYSGNGGGGGTSSFGNYVSASGGLGANQTYQHCGGLGGLGSGGNLNLYGGGGTGHLNYMGHGGGSFFGSGTMSAHGNWNQGTRSSQLKAARGAGGTSGYQRSYQGANGMAGAVIILEFV
;
A
#
# COMPACT_ATOMS: atom_id res chain seq x y z
N MET A 1 26.37 51.89 2.72
CA MET A 1 25.32 50.88 2.43
C MET A 1 24.07 51.32 3.18
N SER A 2 22.99 51.59 2.45
CA SER A 2 21.74 51.98 3.08
C SER A 2 20.95 50.68 3.39
N ASN A 3 20.68 50.48 4.67
CA ASN A 3 19.81 49.42 5.11
C ASN A 3 18.36 49.90 5.05
N VAL A 4 17.52 49.24 4.32
CA VAL A 4 16.08 49.46 4.35
C VAL A 4 15.51 48.49 5.37
N TYR A 5 15.01 49.00 6.49
CA TYR A 5 14.29 48.20 7.49
C TYR A 5 12.79 48.41 7.19
N THR A 6 12.11 47.32 6.79
CA THR A 6 10.66 47.32 6.76
C THR A 6 10.15 46.22 7.70
N ASN A 7 9.15 46.54 8.53
CA ASN A 7 8.52 45.56 9.43
C ASN A 7 7.54 44.62 8.72
N GLU A 8 7.17 44.93 7.50
CA GLU A 8 6.27 44.12 6.66
C GLU A 8 6.71 44.22 5.21
N LEU A 9 6.86 43.08 4.57
CA LEU A 9 6.94 42.93 3.11
C LEU A 9 5.57 42.45 2.65
N ASP A 10 4.68 43.40 2.34
CA ASP A 10 3.37 43.08 1.78
C ASP A 10 3.50 43.06 0.23
N ALA A 11 3.43 41.88 -0.35
CA ALA A 11 3.24 41.72 -1.77
C ALA A 11 1.74 41.73 -2.04
N ALA A 12 1.21 42.84 -2.53
CA ALA A 12 -0.13 42.83 -3.09
C ALA A 12 -0.24 41.72 -4.12
N SER A 13 -1.38 41.02 -4.12
CA SER A 13 -1.61 39.82 -4.95
C SER A 13 -1.15 40.03 -6.39
N GLY A 14 -0.19 39.22 -6.83
CA GLY A 14 0.35 39.22 -8.20
C GLY A 14 1.61 40.04 -8.43
N GLN A 15 2.23 40.61 -7.39
CA GLN A 15 3.51 41.33 -7.53
C GLN A 15 4.68 40.54 -6.93
N SER A 16 5.76 40.50 -7.67
CA SER A 16 7.03 39.89 -7.20
C SER A 16 7.80 40.92 -6.37
N ILE A 17 8.42 40.48 -5.27
CA ILE A 17 9.40 41.30 -4.55
C ILE A 17 10.69 41.26 -5.35
N LEU A 18 11.03 42.36 -6.01
CA LEU A 18 12.28 42.47 -6.75
C LEU A 18 13.39 42.91 -5.78
N ILE A 19 14.40 42.06 -5.61
CA ILE A 19 15.62 42.41 -4.91
C ILE A 19 16.62 42.98 -5.91
N PRO A 20 16.96 44.31 -5.84
CA PRO A 20 17.91 44.87 -6.79
C PRO A 20 19.30 44.24 -6.67
N SER A 21 20.05 44.23 -7.75
CA SER A 21 21.43 43.76 -7.76
C SER A 21 22.27 44.45 -6.69
N GLY A 22 22.98 43.69 -5.87
CA GLY A 22 23.79 44.18 -4.76
C GLY A 22 23.07 44.27 -3.40
N TYR A 23 21.78 43.93 -3.32
CA TYR A 23 21.02 43.82 -2.08
C TYR A 23 20.73 42.38 -1.70
N ASN A 24 20.59 42.13 -0.41
CA ASN A 24 20.30 40.81 0.14
C ASN A 24 19.00 40.87 0.95
N LEU A 25 18.15 39.86 0.82
CA LEU A 25 17.02 39.63 1.73
C LEU A 25 17.45 38.61 2.78
N SER A 26 17.34 38.97 4.07
CA SER A 26 17.64 38.07 5.18
C SER A 26 16.32 37.58 5.80
N LEU A 27 16.09 36.29 5.77
CA LEU A 27 14.93 35.63 6.39
C LEU A 27 15.45 34.67 7.46
N GLY A 28 15.18 35.01 8.74
CA GLY A 28 15.56 34.14 9.87
C GLY A 28 17.06 33.82 9.96
N GLY A 29 17.92 34.74 9.54
CA GLY A 29 19.37 34.56 9.53
C GLY A 29 19.96 34.01 8.22
N THR A 30 19.11 33.62 7.28
CA THR A 30 19.53 33.19 5.93
C THR A 30 19.53 34.38 4.99
N ILE A 31 20.66 34.66 4.34
CA ILE A 31 20.79 35.72 3.35
C ILE A 31 20.39 35.16 1.99
N LEU A 32 19.30 35.69 1.41
CA LEU A 32 18.93 35.44 0.05
C LEU A 32 19.41 36.59 -0.84
N ASN A 33 20.22 36.30 -1.82
CA ASN A 33 20.64 37.24 -2.84
C ASN A 33 20.07 36.81 -4.22
N SER A 34 20.17 37.66 -5.21
CA SER A 34 19.63 37.40 -6.57
C SER A 34 20.22 36.15 -7.25
N SER A 35 21.38 35.66 -6.78
CA SER A 35 21.98 34.43 -7.26
C SER A 35 21.59 33.18 -6.42
N SER A 36 21.01 33.39 -5.23
CA SER A 36 20.55 32.31 -4.34
C SER A 36 19.09 31.90 -4.62
N ILE A 37 18.34 32.71 -5.36
CA ILE A 37 16.98 32.38 -5.78
C ILE A 37 17.08 31.70 -7.14
N PRO A 38 16.63 30.45 -7.29
CA PRO A 38 16.64 29.78 -8.59
C PRO A 38 15.90 30.62 -9.64
N PRO A 39 16.45 30.78 -10.85
CA PRO A 39 15.75 31.49 -11.91
C PRO A 39 14.50 30.72 -12.34
N ASP A 40 13.44 31.46 -12.55
CA ASP A 40 12.17 31.05 -13.14
C ASP A 40 11.41 29.89 -12.46
N PRO A 41 10.30 30.20 -11.76
CA PRO A 41 9.43 29.19 -11.17
C PRO A 41 8.58 28.38 -12.17
N SER A 42 8.64 28.67 -13.47
CA SER A 42 7.78 28.01 -14.47
C SER A 42 7.99 26.49 -14.57
N ASP A 43 9.16 25.97 -14.17
CA ASP A 43 9.48 24.53 -14.11
C ASP A 43 9.42 23.96 -12.68
N GLN A 44 8.89 24.72 -11.74
CA GLN A 44 8.90 24.37 -10.31
C GLN A 44 7.51 23.99 -9.77
N ASP A 45 6.58 23.67 -10.68
CA ASP A 45 5.22 23.30 -10.29
C ASP A 45 5.24 22.09 -9.32
N GLY A 46 4.53 22.24 -8.21
CA GLY A 46 4.52 21.24 -7.14
C GLY A 46 5.78 21.16 -6.26
N LYS A 47 6.77 22.05 -6.43
CA LYS A 47 7.97 22.12 -5.60
C LYS A 47 7.85 23.24 -4.57
N PHE A 48 8.49 23.05 -3.42
CA PHE A 48 8.56 24.03 -2.35
C PHE A 48 9.97 24.55 -2.20
N LEU A 49 10.11 25.84 -1.90
CA LEU A 49 11.37 26.44 -1.59
C LEU A 49 11.81 26.01 -0.18
N VAL A 50 12.94 25.32 -0.08
CA VAL A 50 13.52 24.86 1.18
C VAL A 50 14.96 25.35 1.30
N SER A 51 15.40 25.63 2.52
CA SER A 51 16.81 25.97 2.80
C SER A 51 17.60 24.70 3.12
N ASN A 52 18.80 24.58 2.57
CA ASN A 52 19.75 23.51 2.88
C ASN A 52 20.92 23.99 3.75
N ASN A 53 20.76 25.07 4.50
CA ASN A 53 21.73 25.81 5.30
C ASN A 53 22.67 26.75 4.51
N THR A 54 22.80 26.62 3.23
CA THR A 54 23.64 27.47 2.36
C THR A 54 22.83 28.15 1.29
N ASP A 55 21.85 27.46 0.74
CA ASP A 55 21.07 27.92 -0.42
C ASP A 55 19.58 27.67 -0.24
N ALA A 56 18.76 28.41 -0.97
CA ALA A 56 17.34 28.11 -1.15
C ALA A 56 17.17 27.27 -2.42
N VAL A 57 16.57 26.11 -2.29
CA VAL A 57 16.34 25.17 -3.41
C VAL A 57 14.88 24.73 -3.47
N PHE A 58 14.38 24.55 -4.70
CA PHE A 58 13.05 23.98 -4.88
C PHE A 58 13.10 22.46 -4.78
N LYS A 59 12.29 21.90 -3.89
CA LYS A 59 12.17 20.43 -3.71
C LYS A 59 10.74 19.97 -3.75
N HIS A 60 10.53 18.80 -4.30
CA HIS A 60 9.27 18.07 -4.10
C HIS A 60 9.16 17.60 -2.64
N ILE A 61 8.01 17.84 -2.00
CA ILE A 61 7.73 17.35 -0.63
C ILE A 61 7.01 16.01 -0.68
N GLY A 62 6.34 15.70 -1.79
CA GLY A 62 5.63 14.43 -2.00
C GLY A 62 6.50 13.34 -2.65
N PRO A 63 5.94 12.15 -2.87
CA PRO A 63 6.59 11.12 -3.65
C PRO A 63 6.79 11.61 -5.09
N THR A 64 7.99 11.40 -5.63
CA THR A 64 8.32 11.73 -7.02
C THR A 64 7.81 10.69 -8.01
N SER A 65 7.67 9.45 -7.53
CA SER A 65 7.15 8.32 -8.33
C SER A 65 6.55 7.25 -7.44
N ILE A 66 5.79 6.34 -8.06
CA ILE A 66 5.18 5.19 -7.40
C ILE A 66 5.43 3.96 -8.26
N SER A 67 6.10 2.96 -7.68
CA SER A 67 6.25 1.64 -8.29
C SER A 67 5.29 0.63 -7.66
N THR A 68 4.61 -0.16 -8.49
CA THR A 68 3.64 -1.17 -8.02
C THR A 68 3.97 -2.55 -8.54
N PHE A 69 3.97 -3.54 -7.64
CA PHE A 69 4.17 -4.93 -7.98
C PHE A 69 2.90 -5.73 -7.65
N PHE A 70 2.28 -6.29 -8.68
CA PHE A 70 1.15 -7.22 -8.58
C PHE A 70 1.54 -8.67 -8.92
N SER A 71 2.80 -8.87 -9.25
CA SER A 71 3.53 -10.12 -9.39
C SER A 71 4.95 -9.91 -8.90
N SER A 72 5.63 -10.99 -8.49
CA SER A 72 7.01 -10.90 -8.02
C SER A 72 7.95 -10.33 -9.10
N GLY A 73 8.92 -9.53 -8.70
CA GLY A 73 9.86 -8.87 -9.61
C GLY A 73 10.90 -8.06 -8.85
N THR A 74 11.86 -7.49 -9.56
CA THR A 74 12.91 -6.69 -8.96
C THR A 74 12.59 -5.20 -9.07
N TRP A 75 12.56 -4.51 -7.96
CA TRP A 75 12.62 -3.06 -7.91
C TRP A 75 14.09 -2.63 -8.07
N SER A 76 14.35 -1.73 -9.01
CA SER A 76 15.65 -1.08 -9.16
C SER A 76 15.50 0.37 -8.73
N ARG A 77 16.40 0.83 -7.85
CA ARG A 77 16.35 2.20 -7.33
C ARG A 77 16.51 3.22 -8.48
N PRO A 78 15.50 4.09 -8.73
CA PRO A 78 15.64 5.16 -9.70
C PRO A 78 16.72 6.18 -9.27
N ALA A 79 17.33 6.85 -10.25
CA ALA A 79 18.33 7.87 -9.96
C ALA A 79 17.73 9.00 -9.10
N GLY A 80 18.48 9.46 -8.11
CA GLY A 80 18.05 10.52 -7.19
C GLY A 80 17.17 10.06 -6.02
N ILE A 81 16.56 8.88 -6.06
CA ILE A 81 15.72 8.37 -4.97
C ILE A 81 16.60 8.01 -3.76
N ASN A 82 16.28 8.60 -2.62
CA ASN A 82 17.00 8.43 -1.37
C ASN A 82 16.21 7.69 -0.30
N ARG A 83 14.89 7.77 -0.37
CA ARG A 83 13.96 7.17 0.60
C ARG A 83 12.75 6.59 -0.11
N VAL A 84 12.21 5.51 0.44
CA VAL A 84 10.95 4.94 -0.02
C VAL A 84 10.02 4.67 1.16
N ILE A 85 8.71 4.75 0.92
CA ILE A 85 7.70 4.16 1.79
C ILE A 85 7.20 2.90 1.08
N VAL A 86 7.41 1.75 1.69
CA VAL A 86 7.02 0.46 1.14
C VAL A 86 5.79 -0.05 1.87
N ARG A 87 4.76 -0.41 1.11
CA ARG A 87 3.51 -1.00 1.57
C ARG A 87 3.39 -2.41 1.03
N VAL A 88 3.23 -3.36 1.92
CA VAL A 88 3.17 -4.78 1.57
C VAL A 88 1.86 -5.37 2.09
N VAL A 89 1.14 -6.10 1.24
CA VAL A 89 -0.01 -6.91 1.65
C VAL A 89 0.19 -8.35 1.21
N GLY A 90 -0.02 -9.29 2.12
CA GLY A 90 0.04 -10.73 1.84
C GLY A 90 -1.12 -11.21 0.99
N GLY A 91 -1.02 -12.40 0.42
CA GLY A 91 -2.13 -13.05 -0.31
C GLY A 91 -3.24 -13.48 0.62
N GLY A 92 -4.48 -13.49 0.16
CA GLY A 92 -5.63 -14.01 0.90
C GLY A 92 -5.75 -15.54 0.83
N GLY A 93 -6.29 -16.13 1.88
CA GLY A 93 -6.65 -17.54 1.93
C GLY A 93 -7.93 -17.84 1.15
N GLY A 94 -8.07 -19.05 0.67
CA GLY A 94 -9.26 -19.53 -0.04
C GLY A 94 -10.39 -19.93 0.93
N GLY A 95 -11.63 -19.82 0.48
CA GLY A 95 -12.80 -20.31 1.20
C GLY A 95 -12.96 -21.82 1.07
N SER A 96 -13.67 -22.45 2.00
CA SER A 96 -14.01 -23.87 1.92
C SER A 96 -15.18 -24.14 0.95
N GLY A 97 -15.38 -25.38 0.61
CA GLY A 97 -16.58 -25.84 -0.11
C GLY A 97 -17.83 -25.92 0.76
N HIS A 98 -17.79 -25.54 2.02
CA HIS A 98 -18.89 -25.69 2.96
C HIS A 98 -19.35 -24.34 3.53
N SER A 99 -18.82 -23.89 4.65
CA SER A 99 -19.40 -22.72 5.33
C SER A 99 -18.33 -21.70 5.78
N GLU A 100 -17.06 -22.09 5.79
CA GLU A 100 -15.98 -21.30 6.32
C GLU A 100 -15.27 -20.54 5.21
N SER A 101 -15.00 -19.27 5.44
CA SER A 101 -14.31 -18.39 4.49
C SER A 101 -12.85 -18.20 4.84
N GLY A 102 -12.04 -17.92 3.82
CA GLY A 102 -10.63 -17.60 3.98
C GLY A 102 -10.42 -16.19 4.54
N ALA A 103 -9.28 -16.00 5.18
CA ALA A 103 -8.87 -14.72 5.75
C ALA A 103 -8.04 -13.89 4.77
N ALA A 104 -7.93 -12.60 5.04
CA ALA A 104 -7.05 -11.71 4.31
C ALA A 104 -5.58 -11.85 4.74
N GLY A 105 -4.66 -11.50 3.85
CA GLY A 105 -3.25 -11.31 4.17
C GLY A 105 -3.03 -10.12 5.09
N GLY A 106 -1.93 -10.16 5.85
CA GLY A 106 -1.48 -9.05 6.69
C GLY A 106 -1.06 -7.84 5.87
N TYR A 107 -0.82 -6.75 6.55
CA TYR A 107 -0.29 -5.52 5.98
C TYR A 107 0.90 -5.02 6.78
N ALA A 108 1.94 -4.56 6.09
CA ALA A 108 3.06 -3.86 6.71
C ALA A 108 3.44 -2.64 5.88
N GLU A 109 3.89 -1.58 6.58
CA GLU A 109 4.43 -0.37 5.98
C GLU A 109 5.74 0.00 6.66
N GLU A 110 6.76 0.36 5.87
CA GLU A 110 8.08 0.75 6.36
C GLU A 110 8.64 1.91 5.54
N VAL A 111 9.35 2.82 6.24
CA VAL A 111 10.13 3.91 5.64
C VAL A 111 11.59 3.47 5.57
N ILE A 112 12.13 3.35 4.36
CA ILE A 112 13.48 2.81 4.14
C ILE A 112 14.38 3.85 3.48
N ASP A 113 15.57 4.08 4.07
CA ASP A 113 16.66 4.79 3.40
C ASP A 113 17.31 3.85 2.38
N VAL A 114 17.25 4.22 1.11
CA VAL A 114 17.73 3.38 0.01
C VAL A 114 19.01 3.87 -0.65
N ARG A 115 19.72 4.84 -0.06
CA ARG A 115 20.94 5.42 -0.63
C ARG A 115 22.04 4.38 -0.90
N GLY A 116 22.14 3.35 -0.07
CA GLY A 116 23.08 2.23 -0.24
C GLY A 116 22.52 1.02 -0.99
N ILE A 117 21.27 1.10 -1.50
CA ILE A 117 20.56 -0.03 -2.11
C ILE A 117 20.37 0.25 -3.59
N SER A 118 20.87 -0.66 -4.45
CA SER A 118 20.68 -0.55 -5.90
C SER A 118 19.39 -1.21 -6.39
N SER A 119 19.03 -2.34 -5.78
CA SER A 119 17.81 -3.09 -6.13
C SER A 119 17.35 -3.97 -5.00
N VAL A 120 16.04 -4.30 -4.99
CA VAL A 120 15.43 -5.23 -4.03
C VAL A 120 14.43 -6.11 -4.77
N TYR A 121 14.47 -7.41 -4.49
CA TYR A 121 13.46 -8.33 -5.02
C TYR A 121 12.17 -8.21 -4.22
N CYS A 122 11.07 -7.93 -4.91
CA CYS A 122 9.72 -7.87 -4.39
C CYS A 122 9.05 -9.22 -4.58
N THR A 123 8.70 -9.89 -3.51
CA THR A 123 7.86 -11.09 -3.56
C THR A 123 6.41 -10.67 -3.42
N VAL A 124 5.54 -11.16 -4.30
CA VAL A 124 4.10 -10.98 -4.18
C VAL A 124 3.47 -12.34 -3.92
N GLY A 125 2.86 -12.48 -2.75
CA GLY A 125 2.18 -13.68 -2.33
C GLY A 125 0.94 -13.96 -3.17
N ASN A 126 0.81 -15.18 -3.67
CA ASN A 126 -0.39 -15.59 -4.39
C ASN A 126 -1.59 -15.67 -3.44
N GLY A 127 -2.77 -15.36 -3.95
CA GLY A 127 -4.00 -15.79 -3.31
C GLY A 127 -4.15 -17.31 -3.47
N SER A 128 -4.76 -17.94 -2.51
CA SER A 128 -4.90 -19.40 -2.53
C SER A 128 -6.21 -19.87 -3.15
N GLY A 129 -6.18 -21.10 -3.66
CA GLY A 129 -7.34 -21.78 -4.17
C GLY A 129 -8.38 -22.08 -3.10
N SER A 130 -9.63 -22.10 -3.50
CA SER A 130 -10.77 -22.53 -2.68
C SER A 130 -10.83 -24.04 -2.54
N GLY A 131 -11.49 -24.50 -1.49
CA GLY A 131 -11.89 -25.90 -1.34
C GLY A 131 -12.95 -26.31 -2.35
N THR A 132 -12.92 -27.58 -2.74
CA THR A 132 -13.90 -28.20 -3.62
C THR A 132 -15.12 -28.71 -2.88
N TYR A 133 -16.13 -29.19 -3.61
CA TYR A 133 -17.35 -29.79 -3.06
C TYR A 133 -17.10 -30.76 -1.90
N TYR A 134 -17.99 -30.79 -0.95
CA TYR A 134 -18.15 -31.77 0.14
C TYR A 134 -17.08 -31.81 1.24
N SER A 135 -15.81 -31.46 1.01
CA SER A 135 -14.79 -31.63 2.05
C SER A 135 -13.48 -30.87 1.81
N GLY A 136 -13.47 -29.92 0.87
CA GLY A 136 -12.24 -29.20 0.57
C GLY A 136 -12.00 -28.02 1.49
N ASN A 137 -10.87 -28.02 2.20
CA ASN A 137 -10.37 -26.83 2.86
C ASN A 137 -9.85 -25.83 1.83
N GLY A 138 -9.98 -24.55 2.10
CA GLY A 138 -9.27 -23.51 1.37
C GLY A 138 -7.78 -23.53 1.73
N GLY A 139 -6.92 -23.22 0.78
CA GLY A 139 -5.49 -23.10 1.05
C GLY A 139 -5.13 -21.76 1.68
N GLY A 140 -3.98 -21.66 2.35
CA GLY A 140 -3.44 -20.40 2.86
C GLY A 140 -2.83 -19.54 1.76
N GLY A 141 -2.96 -18.24 1.86
CA GLY A 141 -2.33 -17.26 0.97
C GLY A 141 -0.81 -17.22 1.13
N GLY A 142 -0.12 -16.69 0.12
CA GLY A 142 1.34 -16.55 0.13
C GLY A 142 1.79 -15.27 0.84
N THR A 143 3.03 -15.28 1.32
CA THR A 143 3.69 -14.10 1.91
C THR A 143 4.15 -13.15 0.81
N SER A 144 3.93 -11.85 1.01
CA SER A 144 4.55 -10.78 0.21
C SER A 144 5.69 -10.13 0.99
N SER A 145 6.73 -9.65 0.29
CA SER A 145 7.84 -8.96 0.94
C SER A 145 8.57 -7.99 0.00
N PHE A 146 9.23 -7.03 0.60
CA PHE A 146 10.25 -6.20 -0.04
C PHE A 146 11.62 -6.63 0.52
N GLY A 147 12.26 -7.57 -0.16
CA GLY A 147 13.48 -8.21 0.33
C GLY A 147 13.31 -8.75 1.76
N ASN A 148 14.28 -8.41 2.61
CA ASN A 148 14.26 -8.75 4.04
C ASN A 148 13.84 -7.56 4.93
N TYR A 149 13.42 -6.45 4.33
CA TYR A 149 13.12 -5.23 5.08
C TYR A 149 11.74 -5.27 5.71
N VAL A 150 10.73 -5.63 4.93
CA VAL A 150 9.34 -5.64 5.37
C VAL A 150 8.57 -6.76 4.67
N SER A 151 7.66 -7.40 5.38
CA SER A 151 6.87 -8.52 4.87
C SER A 151 5.47 -8.55 5.45
N ALA A 152 4.58 -9.26 4.77
CA ALA A 152 3.23 -9.54 5.25
C ALA A 152 2.87 -10.98 4.89
N SER A 153 2.55 -11.79 5.91
CA SER A 153 2.13 -13.18 5.69
C SER A 153 0.77 -13.26 5.03
N GLY A 154 0.51 -14.35 4.33
CA GLY A 154 -0.81 -14.64 3.80
C GLY A 154 -1.84 -14.93 4.89
N GLY A 155 -3.11 -14.72 4.55
CA GLY A 155 -4.23 -15.15 5.38
C GLY A 155 -4.40 -16.67 5.34
N LEU A 156 -4.86 -17.26 6.44
CA LEU A 156 -5.16 -18.69 6.47
C LEU A 156 -6.39 -19.00 5.63
N GLY A 157 -6.37 -20.14 4.99
CA GLY A 157 -7.55 -20.70 4.33
C GLY A 157 -8.58 -21.19 5.33
N ALA A 158 -9.77 -21.36 4.81
CA ALA A 158 -10.86 -21.95 5.58
C ALA A 158 -10.58 -23.42 5.90
N ASN A 159 -10.87 -23.84 7.12
CA ASN A 159 -10.69 -25.20 7.57
C ASN A 159 -12.00 -25.74 8.15
N GLN A 160 -12.56 -26.75 7.53
CA GLN A 160 -13.83 -27.37 7.93
C GLN A 160 -13.77 -28.12 9.27
N THR A 161 -12.59 -28.44 9.77
CA THR A 161 -12.43 -29.13 11.06
C THR A 161 -12.82 -28.23 12.24
N TYR A 162 -12.68 -26.92 12.07
CA TYR A 162 -13.09 -25.92 13.05
C TYR A 162 -14.47 -25.36 12.69
N GLN A 163 -15.50 -26.14 12.97
CA GLN A 163 -16.88 -25.76 12.67
C GLN A 163 -17.16 -24.31 13.11
N HIS A 164 -17.57 -23.47 12.17
CA HIS A 164 -17.98 -22.08 12.34
C HIS A 164 -16.88 -21.03 12.52
N CYS A 165 -15.61 -21.38 12.36
CA CYS A 165 -14.51 -20.42 12.40
C CYS A 165 -13.91 -20.26 11.00
N GLY A 166 -13.91 -19.05 10.45
CA GLY A 166 -13.15 -18.72 9.24
C GLY A 166 -11.64 -18.72 9.50
N GLY A 167 -10.86 -18.55 8.44
CA GLY A 167 -9.40 -18.43 8.54
C GLY A 167 -8.97 -17.23 9.40
N LEU A 168 -7.80 -17.33 10.02
CA LEU A 168 -7.16 -16.20 10.73
C LEU A 168 -6.41 -15.31 9.74
N GLY A 169 -6.47 -14.00 9.95
CA GLY A 169 -5.75 -13.02 9.16
C GLY A 169 -4.24 -13.20 9.21
N GLY A 170 -3.56 -12.92 8.10
CA GLY A 170 -2.11 -12.81 8.08
C GLY A 170 -1.61 -11.62 8.90
N LEU A 171 -0.32 -11.57 9.19
CA LEU A 171 0.32 -10.52 9.99
C LEU A 171 1.39 -9.81 9.17
N GLY A 172 1.45 -8.47 9.29
CA GLY A 172 2.59 -7.66 8.85
C GLY A 172 3.79 -7.82 9.78
N SER A 173 5.00 -7.72 9.27
CA SER A 173 6.24 -7.86 10.02
C SER A 173 7.36 -7.01 9.43
N GLY A 174 8.21 -6.49 10.30
CA GLY A 174 9.40 -5.70 9.92
C GLY A 174 9.11 -4.24 9.61
N GLY A 175 7.85 -3.80 9.67
CA GLY A 175 7.48 -2.42 9.37
C GLY A 175 7.29 -1.56 10.63
N ASN A 176 7.28 -0.24 10.44
CA ASN A 176 6.84 0.72 11.45
C ASN A 176 5.34 0.55 11.76
N LEU A 177 4.58 0.12 10.77
CA LEU A 177 3.18 -0.25 10.94
C LEU A 177 2.98 -1.70 10.50
N ASN A 178 2.49 -2.56 11.41
CA ASN A 178 2.19 -3.96 11.16
C ASN A 178 0.75 -4.24 11.58
N LEU A 179 -0.08 -4.70 10.65
CA LEU A 179 -1.50 -4.96 10.89
C LEU A 179 -1.85 -6.40 10.52
N TYR A 180 -2.84 -6.93 11.23
CA TYR A 180 -3.50 -8.17 10.85
C TYR A 180 -4.47 -7.93 9.68
N GLY A 181 -4.55 -8.89 8.78
CA GLY A 181 -5.67 -9.00 7.86
C GLY A 181 -6.95 -9.37 8.59
N GLY A 182 -8.09 -9.06 7.98
CA GLY A 182 -9.38 -9.49 8.51
C GLY A 182 -9.53 -11.01 8.48
N GLY A 183 -10.10 -11.59 9.55
CA GLY A 183 -10.48 -12.98 9.58
C GLY A 183 -11.62 -13.28 8.61
N GLY A 184 -11.69 -14.51 8.11
CA GLY A 184 -12.86 -15.01 7.41
C GLY A 184 -13.99 -15.28 8.42
N THR A 185 -15.23 -15.32 7.94
CA THR A 185 -16.37 -15.72 8.76
C THR A 185 -16.82 -17.14 8.41
N GLY A 186 -17.43 -17.83 9.36
CA GLY A 186 -18.06 -19.12 9.15
C GLY A 186 -19.50 -19.09 9.65
N HIS A 187 -20.41 -19.85 9.01
CA HIS A 187 -21.78 -20.01 9.47
C HIS A 187 -22.38 -21.34 8.99
N LEU A 188 -23.06 -22.07 9.89
CA LEU A 188 -23.59 -23.42 9.60
C LEU A 188 -24.49 -23.53 8.37
N ASN A 189 -25.29 -22.52 8.09
CA ASN A 189 -26.34 -22.57 7.08
C ASN A 189 -26.30 -21.43 6.07
N TYR A 190 -25.24 -20.61 6.13
CA TYR A 190 -25.10 -19.46 5.24
C TYR A 190 -23.67 -19.35 4.70
N MET A 191 -23.51 -18.64 3.62
CA MET A 191 -22.19 -18.34 3.07
C MET A 191 -21.45 -17.39 4.01
N GLY A 192 -20.20 -17.73 4.34
CA GLY A 192 -19.31 -16.83 5.07
C GLY A 192 -18.76 -15.75 4.14
N HIS A 193 -18.33 -14.63 4.72
CA HIS A 193 -17.64 -13.55 3.99
C HIS A 193 -16.14 -13.74 4.12
N GLY A 194 -15.41 -13.56 3.03
CA GLY A 194 -13.95 -13.53 3.04
C GLY A 194 -13.42 -12.36 3.86
N GLY A 195 -12.27 -12.52 4.50
CA GLY A 195 -11.61 -11.47 5.26
C GLY A 195 -11.25 -10.26 4.39
N GLY A 196 -11.48 -9.05 4.89
CA GLY A 196 -11.06 -7.80 4.26
C GLY A 196 -9.57 -7.54 4.45
N SER A 197 -8.88 -7.08 3.40
CA SER A 197 -7.50 -6.62 3.46
C SER A 197 -7.42 -5.13 3.77
N PHE A 198 -6.19 -4.63 3.96
CA PHE A 198 -5.96 -3.18 4.10
C PHE A 198 -6.48 -2.36 2.90
N PHE A 199 -6.49 -2.94 1.70
CA PHE A 199 -6.93 -2.25 0.48
C PHE A 199 -8.44 -2.36 0.20
N GLY A 200 -9.21 -3.06 1.03
CA GLY A 200 -10.64 -3.14 0.89
C GLY A 200 -11.26 -4.46 1.35
N SER A 201 -12.55 -4.58 1.11
CA SER A 201 -13.35 -5.71 1.57
C SER A 201 -12.95 -7.03 0.92
N GLY A 202 -13.21 -8.10 1.65
CA GLY A 202 -13.15 -9.47 1.17
C GLY A 202 -14.20 -9.76 0.09
N THR A 203 -14.13 -10.94 -0.50
CA THR A 203 -15.19 -11.40 -1.38
C THR A 203 -16.50 -11.50 -0.59
N MET A 204 -17.54 -10.91 -1.12
CA MET A 204 -18.89 -11.02 -0.55
C MET A 204 -19.66 -12.09 -1.34
N SER A 205 -20.42 -12.92 -0.64
CA SER A 205 -21.35 -13.81 -1.29
C SER A 205 -22.56 -13.01 -1.80
N ALA A 206 -22.84 -13.08 -3.09
CA ALA A 206 -24.08 -12.53 -3.61
C ALA A 206 -25.24 -13.48 -3.23
N HIS A 207 -26.17 -13.00 -2.44
CA HIS A 207 -27.46 -13.67 -2.22
C HIS A 207 -28.24 -13.61 -3.55
N GLY A 208 -28.26 -14.68 -4.30
CA GLY A 208 -28.99 -14.75 -5.57
C GLY A 208 -29.18 -16.17 -6.05
N ASN A 209 -30.43 -16.60 -6.06
CA ASN A 209 -30.98 -17.84 -6.62
C ASN A 209 -30.15 -19.12 -6.44
N TRP A 210 -30.68 -20.00 -5.65
CA TRP A 210 -30.23 -21.30 -5.16
C TRP A 210 -29.70 -22.29 -6.22
N ASN A 211 -29.67 -21.93 -7.49
CA ASN A 211 -29.37 -22.85 -8.60
C ASN A 211 -28.13 -22.53 -9.45
N GLN A 212 -27.31 -21.55 -9.04
CA GLN A 212 -26.11 -21.21 -9.86
C GLN A 212 -24.83 -21.20 -9.03
N GLY A 213 -24.14 -22.33 -9.02
CA GLY A 213 -22.90 -22.61 -8.32
C GLY A 213 -21.64 -21.88 -8.81
N THR A 214 -21.76 -20.72 -9.45
CA THR A 214 -20.63 -20.02 -10.08
C THR A 214 -20.53 -18.53 -9.80
N ARG A 215 -21.33 -17.96 -8.88
CA ARG A 215 -21.35 -16.51 -8.69
C ARG A 215 -20.40 -15.95 -7.63
N SER A 216 -19.79 -16.78 -6.80
CA SER A 216 -18.78 -16.30 -5.83
C SER A 216 -17.49 -15.78 -6.49
N SER A 217 -17.22 -16.17 -7.75
CA SER A 217 -16.02 -15.76 -8.49
C SER A 217 -16.13 -14.40 -9.18
N GLN A 218 -17.29 -13.75 -9.17
CA GLN A 218 -17.52 -12.53 -9.95
C GLN A 218 -17.42 -11.22 -9.15
N LEU A 219 -17.42 -11.25 -7.84
CA LEU A 219 -17.20 -10.05 -7.04
C LEU A 219 -15.70 -9.84 -6.88
N LYS A 220 -15.17 -8.83 -7.56
CA LYS A 220 -13.76 -8.42 -7.43
C LYS A 220 -13.50 -8.01 -5.98
N ALA A 221 -12.68 -8.78 -5.29
CA ALA A 221 -12.18 -8.43 -3.98
C ALA A 221 -10.91 -7.59 -4.10
N ALA A 222 -10.58 -6.87 -3.04
CA ALA A 222 -9.34 -6.14 -2.95
C ALA A 222 -8.12 -7.08 -2.93
N ARG A 223 -6.95 -6.56 -3.28
CA ARG A 223 -5.68 -7.29 -3.17
C ARG A 223 -5.49 -7.81 -1.74
N GLY A 224 -5.06 -9.05 -1.61
CA GLY A 224 -4.86 -9.70 -0.32
C GLY A 224 -6.14 -10.15 0.39
N ALA A 225 -7.30 -9.93 -0.16
CA ALA A 225 -8.57 -10.31 0.46
C ALA A 225 -8.81 -11.83 0.44
N GLY A 226 -9.49 -12.34 1.46
CA GLY A 226 -9.87 -13.74 1.56
C GLY A 226 -11.04 -14.12 0.69
N GLY A 227 -11.14 -15.41 0.34
CA GLY A 227 -12.23 -15.99 -0.45
C GLY A 227 -13.45 -16.36 0.41
N THR A 228 -14.66 -16.21 -0.14
CA THR A 228 -15.90 -16.66 0.50
C THR A 228 -16.00 -18.18 0.51
N SER A 229 -16.82 -18.71 1.40
CA SER A 229 -17.21 -20.13 1.41
C SER A 229 -18.21 -20.47 0.29
N GLY A 230 -18.32 -21.76 -0.01
CA GLY A 230 -19.47 -22.34 -0.71
C GLY A 230 -20.68 -22.47 0.20
N TYR A 231 -21.86 -22.74 -0.39
CA TYR A 231 -23.12 -22.95 0.31
C TYR A 231 -23.46 -24.42 0.43
N GLN A 232 -23.79 -24.88 1.65
CA GLN A 232 -24.37 -26.20 1.95
C GLN A 232 -23.70 -27.41 1.25
N ARG A 233 -22.38 -27.49 1.24
CA ARG A 233 -21.62 -28.60 0.64
C ARG A 233 -21.88 -28.84 -0.87
N SER A 234 -22.64 -27.96 -1.50
CA SER A 234 -23.02 -28.13 -2.90
C SER A 234 -22.26 -27.25 -3.87
N TYR A 235 -21.45 -26.30 -3.34
CA TYR A 235 -20.77 -25.30 -4.16
C TYR A 235 -19.31 -25.11 -3.73
N GLN A 236 -18.49 -24.78 -4.71
CA GLN A 236 -17.09 -24.43 -4.47
C GLN A 236 -16.99 -23.06 -3.79
N GLY A 237 -16.07 -22.89 -2.86
CA GLY A 237 -15.72 -21.60 -2.32
C GLY A 237 -15.04 -20.70 -3.36
N ALA A 238 -14.76 -19.45 -2.99
CA ALA A 238 -13.97 -18.52 -3.80
C ALA A 238 -12.48 -18.57 -3.44
N ASN A 239 -11.64 -18.27 -4.43
CA ASN A 239 -10.22 -18.12 -4.22
C ASN A 239 -9.93 -16.85 -3.43
N GLY A 240 -8.85 -16.86 -2.64
CA GLY A 240 -8.26 -15.66 -2.09
C GLY A 240 -7.56 -14.83 -3.19
N MET A 241 -7.39 -13.55 -2.93
CA MET A 241 -6.76 -12.62 -3.87
C MET A 241 -5.25 -12.51 -3.62
N ALA A 242 -4.47 -12.38 -4.69
CA ALA A 242 -3.03 -12.15 -4.58
C ALA A 242 -2.72 -10.85 -3.83
N GLY A 243 -1.59 -10.81 -3.15
CA GLY A 243 -1.06 -9.64 -2.47
C GLY A 243 -0.56 -8.54 -3.42
N ALA A 244 0.16 -7.60 -2.87
CA ALA A 244 0.83 -6.53 -3.61
C ALA A 244 2.00 -5.95 -2.81
N VAL A 245 2.94 -5.31 -3.55
CA VAL A 245 3.96 -4.42 -2.99
C VAL A 245 3.85 -3.08 -3.70
N ILE A 246 3.71 -1.99 -2.94
CA ILE A 246 3.59 -0.61 -3.44
C ILE A 246 4.72 0.20 -2.83
N ILE A 247 5.45 0.93 -3.65
CA ILE A 247 6.64 1.69 -3.27
C ILE A 247 6.45 3.14 -3.67
N LEU A 248 6.36 4.04 -2.69
CA LEU A 248 6.35 5.49 -2.90
C LEU A 248 7.79 5.97 -2.80
N GLU A 249 8.28 6.68 -3.80
CA GLU A 249 9.69 7.01 -4.00
C GLU A 249 9.93 8.50 -3.77
N PHE A 250 10.94 8.85 -2.97
CA PHE A 250 11.26 10.23 -2.57
C PHE A 250 12.73 10.53 -2.87
N VAL A 251 12.98 11.74 -3.32
CA VAL A 251 14.32 12.33 -3.55
C VAL A 251 14.95 12.82 -2.24
#